data_9f22bb72936ca13b92f5994682614375
#
_entry.id   9f22bb72936ca13b92f5994682614375
#
_cell.length_a   1.000
_cell.length_b   1.000
_cell.length_c   1.000
_cell.angle_alpha   90.00
_cell.angle_beta   90.00
_cell.angle_gamma   90.00
#
_symmetry.space_group_name_H-M   'P 1'
#
loop_
_entity.id
_entity.type
_entity.pdbx_description
1 polymer ?
#
loop_
_entity_poly.entity_id
_entity_poly.type
_entity_poly.pdbx_seq_one_letter_code
_entity_poly.pdbx_strand_id
1 'polypeptide(L)'
;MALGGICFLLIGSCQSKKKGTFSVSGTFKNADKLSAAEGPVSKVYLLEVTYGKDQPPVILDSAKIPAGNGSFSLSGTTRTQEIFELMFGNNVIAVPLINDASEIKVNVDLGKKDDFYEVSGSEASSQLKDLINIFGKKNFEVEKAMADADSLKQSGASDSVQLIAATRKTAAVQDLNTYLKQFINTNANPTICALALSWSSRSFSKGEFEASLTDLLKKYPGNSVLQGLKQNYDQQLAQMAQQEGQQSGNSWVGQQAPDFALPDVNGHTVSLASYRGKYLLVDFWASWCGPCRAENPNVVKVHNEFKGKNFAILGVSLDKEKDAWQEAIRADKLDWTHISDLKFWSSKAVETFKFDGIPFNLLIDPQGKVIATGLRGDDLENKLKEVLN
;
A
#
# COMPACT_ATOMS: atom_id res chain seq x y z
N MET A 1 -16.61 -60.64 -36.58
CA MET A 1 -15.48 -60.01 -35.91
C MET A 1 -15.94 -58.65 -35.39
N ALA A 2 -16.19 -58.61 -34.10
CA ALA A 2 -16.70 -57.44 -33.43
C ALA A 2 -15.53 -56.69 -32.79
N LEU A 3 -15.39 -55.39 -33.04
CA LEU A 3 -14.50 -54.52 -32.33
C LEU A 3 -15.37 -53.54 -31.51
N GLY A 4 -15.36 -53.80 -30.19
CA GLY A 4 -16.02 -52.95 -29.20
C GLY A 4 -15.26 -51.63 -29.01
N GLY A 5 -15.96 -50.52 -29.16
CA GLY A 5 -15.52 -49.21 -28.75
C GLY A 5 -15.75 -48.99 -27.25
N ILE A 6 -14.67 -48.85 -26.50
CA ILE A 6 -14.75 -48.50 -25.06
C ILE A 6 -14.90 -46.96 -25.01
N CYS A 7 -16.10 -46.53 -24.62
CA CYS A 7 -16.44 -45.16 -24.33
C CYS A 7 -15.87 -44.81 -22.92
N PHE A 8 -14.77 -44.05 -22.86
CA PHE A 8 -14.29 -43.49 -21.60
C PHE A 8 -15.18 -42.31 -21.20
N LEU A 9 -16.12 -42.57 -20.33
CA LEU A 9 -16.83 -41.52 -19.58
C LEU A 9 -15.88 -40.89 -18.60
N LEU A 10 -15.36 -39.72 -18.97
CA LEU A 10 -14.70 -38.78 -18.03
C LEU A 10 -15.78 -38.27 -17.07
N ILE A 11 -15.93 -38.94 -15.95
CA ILE A 11 -16.69 -38.45 -14.82
C ILE A 11 -15.78 -37.38 -14.18
N GLY A 12 -16.02 -36.13 -14.53
CA GLY A 12 -15.50 -34.98 -13.80
C GLY A 12 -16.05 -34.99 -12.39
N SER A 13 -15.31 -35.57 -11.46
CA SER A 13 -15.61 -35.49 -10.04
C SER A 13 -15.43 -34.04 -9.62
N CYS A 14 -16.56 -33.35 -9.49
CA CYS A 14 -16.65 -32.16 -8.69
C CYS A 14 -16.36 -32.57 -7.25
N GLN A 15 -15.10 -32.59 -6.83
CA GLN A 15 -14.76 -32.82 -5.43
C GLN A 15 -15.29 -31.62 -4.65
N SER A 16 -16.46 -31.76 -4.06
CA SER A 16 -16.90 -30.94 -2.94
C SER A 16 -15.80 -31.06 -1.87
N LYS A 17 -14.98 -30.01 -1.65
CA LYS A 17 -14.00 -29.98 -0.59
C LYS A 17 -14.72 -30.35 0.71
N LYS A 18 -14.37 -31.48 1.33
CA LYS A 18 -14.93 -31.92 2.60
C LYS A 18 -14.64 -30.84 3.63
N LYS A 19 -15.66 -30.45 4.41
CA LYS A 19 -15.46 -29.61 5.60
C LYS A 19 -14.43 -30.28 6.51
N GLY A 20 -13.32 -29.63 6.77
CA GLY A 20 -12.35 -30.07 7.76
C GLY A 20 -12.76 -29.59 9.15
N THR A 21 -12.69 -30.48 10.13
CA THR A 21 -12.79 -30.11 11.55
C THR A 21 -11.38 -29.92 12.11
N PHE A 22 -11.19 -28.94 12.96
CA PHE A 22 -9.95 -28.74 13.72
C PHE A 22 -10.30 -28.42 15.18
N SER A 23 -9.38 -28.68 16.07
CA SER A 23 -9.50 -28.33 17.48
C SER A 23 -8.36 -27.42 17.91
N VAL A 24 -8.68 -26.50 18.82
CA VAL A 24 -7.70 -25.63 19.48
C VAL A 24 -7.81 -25.85 20.96
N SER A 25 -6.73 -26.27 21.60
CA SER A 25 -6.67 -26.51 23.05
C SER A 25 -5.46 -25.81 23.66
N GLY A 26 -5.49 -25.60 24.96
CA GLY A 26 -4.35 -25.00 25.65
C GLY A 26 -4.64 -24.51 27.03
N THR A 27 -3.76 -23.62 27.50
CA THR A 27 -3.84 -23.05 28.85
C THR A 27 -3.80 -21.52 28.80
N PHE A 28 -4.47 -20.89 29.77
CA PHE A 28 -4.41 -19.46 30.03
C PHE A 28 -3.95 -19.24 31.47
N LYS A 29 -2.92 -18.39 31.67
CA LYS A 29 -2.29 -18.17 32.97
C LYS A 29 -2.04 -16.69 33.23
N ASN A 30 -1.95 -16.35 34.53
CA ASN A 30 -1.58 -15.01 35.00
C ASN A 30 -2.56 -13.90 34.57
N ALA A 31 -3.87 -14.19 34.58
CA ALA A 31 -4.92 -13.21 34.28
C ALA A 31 -4.90 -11.99 35.24
N ASP A 32 -4.33 -12.15 36.43
CA ASP A 32 -4.10 -11.07 37.44
C ASP A 32 -3.16 -9.96 36.90
N LYS A 33 -2.43 -10.20 35.84
CA LYS A 33 -1.58 -9.20 35.19
C LYS A 33 -2.35 -8.22 34.30
N LEU A 34 -3.61 -8.51 33.99
CA LEU A 34 -4.48 -7.59 33.27
C LEU A 34 -4.85 -6.39 34.16
N SER A 35 -4.97 -5.23 33.56
CA SER A 35 -5.44 -4.03 34.26
C SER A 35 -6.92 -4.16 34.64
N ALA A 36 -7.34 -3.45 35.68
CA ALA A 36 -8.75 -3.40 36.07
C ALA A 36 -9.68 -2.88 34.96
N ALA A 37 -9.15 -2.07 34.05
CA ALA A 37 -9.88 -1.55 32.90
C ALA A 37 -10.17 -2.64 31.83
N GLU A 38 -9.32 -3.67 31.73
CA GLU A 38 -9.49 -4.77 30.79
C GLU A 38 -10.52 -5.81 31.24
N GLY A 39 -10.81 -5.83 32.54
CA GLY A 39 -11.81 -6.73 33.14
C GLY A 39 -11.35 -8.19 33.22
N PRO A 40 -12.16 -9.06 33.89
CA PRO A 40 -11.81 -10.45 34.10
C PRO A 40 -11.95 -11.27 32.81
N VAL A 41 -10.94 -12.08 32.50
CA VAL A 41 -11.02 -13.09 31.45
C VAL A 41 -11.72 -14.35 32.01
N SER A 42 -12.96 -14.55 31.65
CA SER A 42 -13.76 -15.72 32.06
C SER A 42 -14.16 -16.65 30.92
N LYS A 43 -13.88 -16.22 29.70
CA LYS A 43 -14.22 -16.97 28.47
C LYS A 43 -13.13 -16.80 27.43
N VAL A 44 -13.01 -17.82 26.56
CA VAL A 44 -12.28 -17.76 25.29
C VAL A 44 -13.25 -18.12 24.16
N TYR A 45 -13.10 -17.44 23.04
CA TYR A 45 -13.89 -17.64 21.83
C TYR A 45 -12.94 -18.01 20.69
N LEU A 46 -13.40 -18.94 19.84
CA LEU A 46 -12.76 -19.20 18.54
C LEU A 46 -13.57 -18.45 17.49
N LEU A 47 -12.92 -17.49 16.84
CA LEU A 47 -13.54 -16.63 15.85
C LEU A 47 -12.99 -16.95 14.45
N GLU A 48 -13.88 -17.02 13.47
CA GLU A 48 -13.51 -16.96 12.06
C GLU A 48 -13.45 -15.48 11.65
N VAL A 49 -12.27 -15.05 11.19
CA VAL A 49 -12.03 -13.67 10.76
C VAL A 49 -12.04 -13.61 9.25
N THR A 50 -13.00 -12.89 8.70
CA THR A 50 -13.12 -12.71 7.26
C THR A 50 -12.29 -11.52 6.82
N TYR A 51 -11.02 -11.73 6.46
CA TYR A 51 -10.17 -10.67 5.95
C TYR A 51 -10.72 -10.13 4.62
N GLY A 52 -10.88 -8.80 4.58
CA GLY A 52 -11.28 -8.10 3.36
C GLY A 52 -12.78 -8.02 3.09
N LYS A 53 -13.62 -8.35 4.04
CA LYS A 53 -15.07 -8.10 4.00
C LYS A 53 -15.47 -7.33 5.25
N ASP A 54 -16.32 -6.33 5.11
CA ASP A 54 -16.96 -5.60 6.22
C ASP A 54 -18.01 -6.51 6.91
N GLN A 55 -17.58 -7.68 7.33
CA GLN A 55 -18.43 -8.62 8.06
C GLN A 55 -17.87 -8.84 9.46
N PRO A 56 -18.72 -8.81 10.48
CA PRO A 56 -18.27 -9.08 11.84
C PRO A 56 -17.71 -10.51 11.93
N PRO A 57 -16.71 -10.76 12.80
CA PRO A 57 -16.18 -12.08 13.06
C PRO A 57 -17.30 -13.04 13.49
N VAL A 58 -17.22 -14.30 13.02
CA VAL A 58 -18.18 -15.33 13.35
C VAL A 58 -17.65 -16.18 14.50
N ILE A 59 -18.40 -16.27 15.60
CA ILE A 59 -18.04 -17.14 16.72
C ILE A 59 -18.33 -18.59 16.31
N LEU A 60 -17.29 -19.42 16.23
CA LEU A 60 -17.42 -20.84 15.94
C LEU A 60 -17.65 -21.67 17.20
N ASP A 61 -16.95 -21.34 18.28
CA ASP A 61 -17.03 -22.03 19.56
C ASP A 61 -16.60 -21.14 20.71
N SER A 62 -16.94 -21.53 21.95
CA SER A 62 -16.50 -20.82 23.14
C SER A 62 -16.37 -21.74 24.35
N ALA A 63 -15.41 -21.46 25.22
CA ALA A 63 -15.19 -22.18 26.47
C ALA A 63 -15.06 -21.23 27.65
N LYS A 64 -15.44 -21.65 28.85
CA LYS A 64 -15.20 -20.93 30.09
C LYS A 64 -13.76 -21.16 30.58
N ILE A 65 -13.15 -20.12 31.11
CA ILE A 65 -11.86 -20.19 31.79
C ILE A 65 -12.11 -19.89 33.27
N PRO A 66 -12.10 -20.91 34.15
CA PRO A 66 -12.38 -20.72 35.56
C PRO A 66 -11.35 -19.80 36.22
N ALA A 67 -11.84 -18.81 36.95
CA ALA A 67 -11.01 -17.84 37.71
C ALA A 67 -9.88 -17.17 36.92
N GLY A 68 -10.05 -17.04 35.58
CA GLY A 68 -9.03 -16.43 34.71
C GLY A 68 -7.73 -17.21 34.53
N ASN A 69 -7.67 -18.43 35.06
CA ASN A 69 -6.58 -19.37 34.86
C ASN A 69 -7.16 -20.77 34.59
N GLY A 70 -6.62 -21.50 33.65
CA GLY A 70 -7.08 -22.85 33.38
C GLY A 70 -6.80 -23.31 31.95
N SER A 71 -7.38 -24.48 31.62
CA SER A 71 -7.31 -25.06 30.28
C SER A 71 -8.61 -24.82 29.53
N PHE A 72 -8.52 -24.82 28.21
CA PHE A 72 -9.64 -24.71 27.31
C PHE A 72 -9.51 -25.71 26.15
N SER A 73 -10.62 -26.03 25.54
CA SER A 73 -10.67 -26.79 24.27
C SER A 73 -11.85 -26.29 23.47
N LEU A 74 -11.60 -25.99 22.21
CA LEU A 74 -12.52 -25.41 21.24
C LEU A 74 -12.44 -26.19 19.93
N SER A 75 -13.51 -26.17 19.15
CA SER A 75 -13.53 -26.82 17.84
C SER A 75 -14.09 -25.89 16.78
N GLY A 76 -13.55 -26.00 15.57
CA GLY A 76 -14.00 -25.25 14.41
C GLY A 76 -14.20 -26.17 13.21
N THR A 77 -15.03 -25.73 12.27
CA THR A 77 -15.23 -26.40 10.99
C THR A 77 -15.11 -25.39 9.87
N THR A 78 -14.22 -25.65 8.93
CA THR A 78 -13.99 -24.77 7.79
C THR A 78 -13.90 -25.53 6.49
N ARG A 79 -14.06 -24.82 5.37
CA ARG A 79 -13.92 -25.39 4.02
C ARG A 79 -12.54 -25.13 3.42
N THR A 80 -11.83 -24.13 3.93
CA THR A 80 -10.55 -23.64 3.41
C THR A 80 -9.59 -23.35 4.55
N GLN A 81 -8.32 -23.19 4.22
CA GLN A 81 -7.33 -22.71 5.17
C GLN A 81 -7.49 -21.19 5.30
N GLU A 82 -7.82 -20.72 6.50
CA GLU A 82 -8.14 -19.34 6.82
C GLU A 82 -7.49 -18.90 8.13
N ILE A 83 -7.60 -17.62 8.44
CA ILE A 83 -7.12 -17.07 9.70
C ILE A 83 -8.28 -17.09 10.70
N PHE A 84 -7.98 -17.59 11.88
CA PHE A 84 -8.87 -17.63 13.04
C PHE A 84 -8.24 -16.84 14.18
N GLU A 85 -9.05 -16.40 15.11
CA GLU A 85 -8.59 -15.76 16.33
C GLU A 85 -9.13 -16.47 17.56
N LEU A 86 -8.24 -16.73 18.51
CA LEU A 86 -8.65 -16.98 19.89
C LEU A 86 -8.78 -15.64 20.60
N MET A 87 -10.01 -15.30 20.97
CA MET A 87 -10.31 -14.08 21.69
C MET A 87 -10.57 -14.40 23.17
N PHE A 88 -9.75 -13.84 24.04
CA PHE A 88 -9.87 -14.00 25.48
C PHE A 88 -10.55 -12.77 26.10
N GLY A 89 -11.59 -13.01 26.91
CA GLY A 89 -12.40 -11.96 27.51
C GLY A 89 -13.23 -11.18 26.47
N ASN A 90 -13.54 -9.94 26.75
CA ASN A 90 -14.26 -9.05 25.86
C ASN A 90 -13.26 -8.24 24.99
N ASN A 91 -12.62 -8.88 24.03
CA ASN A 91 -11.61 -8.29 23.13
C ASN A 91 -10.32 -7.84 23.83
N VAL A 92 -9.94 -8.50 24.92
CA VAL A 92 -8.77 -8.11 25.72
C VAL A 92 -7.47 -8.65 25.09
N ILE A 93 -7.49 -9.91 24.64
CA ILE A 93 -6.34 -10.60 24.03
C ILE A 93 -6.81 -11.38 22.85
N ALA A 94 -6.16 -11.15 21.70
CA ALA A 94 -6.36 -11.91 20.48
C ALA A 94 -5.09 -12.71 20.14
N VAL A 95 -5.26 -13.99 19.82
CA VAL A 95 -4.20 -14.86 19.32
C VAL A 95 -4.61 -15.37 17.94
N PRO A 96 -3.99 -14.87 16.86
CA PRO A 96 -4.29 -15.32 15.52
C PRO A 96 -3.69 -16.70 15.23
N LEU A 97 -4.44 -17.53 14.51
CA LEU A 97 -4.11 -18.90 14.17
C LEU A 97 -4.47 -19.20 12.71
N ILE A 98 -3.86 -20.25 12.18
CA ILE A 98 -4.22 -20.83 10.88
C ILE A 98 -4.55 -22.30 11.07
N ASN A 99 -5.65 -22.74 10.48
CA ASN A 99 -6.14 -24.12 10.57
C ASN A 99 -5.47 -25.05 9.54
N ASP A 100 -4.14 -25.09 9.55
CA ASP A 100 -3.33 -25.99 8.71
C ASP A 100 -3.19 -27.40 9.30
N ALA A 101 -3.61 -27.59 10.56
CA ALA A 101 -3.57 -28.84 11.30
C ALA A 101 -4.91 -29.16 11.97
N SER A 102 -5.16 -30.43 12.23
CA SER A 102 -6.39 -30.90 12.94
C SER A 102 -6.39 -30.61 14.43
N GLU A 103 -5.20 -30.46 15.03
CA GLU A 103 -5.01 -30.16 16.45
C GLU A 103 -3.97 -29.06 16.62
N ILE A 104 -4.38 -27.94 17.22
CA ILE A 104 -3.54 -26.79 17.49
C ILE A 104 -3.49 -26.58 19.01
N LYS A 105 -2.32 -26.40 19.57
CA LYS A 105 -2.15 -26.10 21.00
C LYS A 105 -1.67 -24.66 21.18
N VAL A 106 -2.34 -23.92 22.07
CA VAL A 106 -2.02 -22.52 22.37
C VAL A 106 -1.93 -22.33 23.87
N ASN A 107 -0.75 -21.97 24.36
CA ASN A 107 -0.55 -21.65 25.76
C ASN A 107 -0.32 -20.13 25.91
N VAL A 108 -1.18 -19.47 26.64
CA VAL A 108 -1.12 -18.03 26.92
C VAL A 108 -0.64 -17.82 28.35
N ASP A 109 0.39 -16.99 28.52
CA ASP A 109 0.97 -16.64 29.82
C ASP A 109 1.24 -15.13 29.89
N LEU A 110 0.37 -14.39 30.54
CA LEU A 110 0.47 -12.92 30.67
C LEU A 110 1.59 -12.46 31.61
N GLY A 111 2.28 -13.38 32.28
CA GLY A 111 3.53 -13.09 32.97
C GLY A 111 4.70 -12.79 32.05
N LYS A 112 4.61 -13.18 30.77
CA LYS A 112 5.60 -12.92 29.73
C LYS A 112 5.19 -11.68 28.92
N LYS A 113 5.91 -10.57 29.05
CA LYS A 113 5.52 -9.28 28.44
C LYS A 113 5.53 -9.28 26.92
N ASP A 114 6.58 -9.81 26.29
CA ASP A 114 6.82 -9.64 24.84
C ASP A 114 6.51 -10.90 24.02
N ASP A 115 6.33 -12.05 24.67
CA ASP A 115 6.05 -13.34 24.05
C ASP A 115 5.02 -14.12 24.88
N PHE A 116 3.85 -13.53 25.02
CA PHE A 116 2.80 -13.97 25.96
C PHE A 116 2.06 -15.23 25.54
N TYR A 117 2.27 -15.77 24.32
CA TYR A 117 1.67 -17.02 23.92
C TYR A 117 2.64 -17.91 23.13
N GLU A 118 2.41 -19.21 23.20
CA GLU A 118 3.13 -20.22 22.44
C GLU A 118 2.12 -21.03 21.63
N VAL A 119 2.50 -21.35 20.37
CA VAL A 119 1.69 -22.19 19.48
C VAL A 119 2.47 -23.43 19.12
N SER A 120 1.81 -24.59 19.10
CA SER A 120 2.38 -25.85 18.63
C SER A 120 1.32 -26.69 17.93
N GLY A 121 1.75 -27.66 17.11
CA GLY A 121 0.86 -28.49 16.30
C GLY A 121 0.44 -27.85 14.96
N SER A 122 0.68 -26.55 14.75
CA SER A 122 0.44 -25.81 13.51
C SER A 122 1.70 -25.08 13.12
N GLU A 123 2.30 -25.45 12.00
CA GLU A 123 3.47 -24.76 11.45
C GLU A 123 3.10 -23.36 10.96
N ALA A 124 1.96 -23.24 10.28
CA ALA A 124 1.49 -21.96 9.76
C ALA A 124 1.17 -20.97 10.88
N SER A 125 0.57 -21.40 12.00
CA SER A 125 0.34 -20.52 13.15
C SER A 125 1.63 -20.09 13.84
N SER A 126 2.65 -20.94 13.88
CA SER A 126 3.98 -20.58 14.40
C SER A 126 4.65 -19.53 13.50
N GLN A 127 4.62 -19.71 12.19
CA GLN A 127 5.14 -18.76 11.21
C GLN A 127 4.38 -17.43 11.25
N LEU A 128 3.05 -17.47 11.46
CA LEU A 128 2.24 -16.27 11.63
C LEU A 128 2.64 -15.48 12.88
N LYS A 129 2.86 -16.17 14.01
CA LYS A 129 3.37 -15.56 15.23
C LYS A 129 4.71 -14.87 15.00
N ASP A 130 5.66 -15.54 14.35
CA ASP A 130 6.98 -14.98 14.04
C ASP A 130 6.86 -13.76 13.13
N LEU A 131 6.01 -13.82 12.11
CA LEU A 131 5.73 -12.68 11.25
C LEU A 131 5.21 -11.47 12.04
N ILE A 132 4.22 -11.69 12.92
CA ILE A 132 3.62 -10.64 13.76
C ILE A 132 4.69 -10.00 14.66
N ASN A 133 5.50 -10.81 15.33
CA ASN A 133 6.52 -10.34 16.25
C ASN A 133 7.62 -9.53 15.53
N ILE A 134 8.12 -10.01 14.39
CA ILE A 134 9.17 -9.32 13.65
C ILE A 134 8.61 -8.07 12.96
N PHE A 135 7.43 -8.17 12.34
CA PHE A 135 6.75 -7.01 11.76
C PHE A 135 6.50 -5.93 12.81
N GLY A 136 5.97 -6.29 13.98
CA GLY A 136 5.71 -5.34 15.06
C GLY A 136 6.95 -4.58 15.50
N LYS A 137 8.08 -5.27 15.68
CA LYS A 137 9.37 -4.62 16.02
C LYS A 137 9.85 -3.68 14.93
N LYS A 138 9.81 -4.12 13.65
CA LYS A 138 10.27 -3.28 12.53
C LYS A 138 9.33 -2.09 12.28
N ASN A 139 8.02 -2.30 12.40
CA ASN A 139 7.04 -1.22 12.26
C ASN A 139 7.16 -0.18 13.37
N PHE A 140 7.46 -0.60 14.61
CA PHE A 140 7.74 0.32 15.71
C PHE A 140 8.95 1.22 15.40
N GLU A 141 10.03 0.68 14.83
CA GLU A 141 11.19 1.48 14.40
C GLU A 141 10.83 2.47 13.28
N VAL A 142 9.95 2.08 12.36
CA VAL A 142 9.43 2.99 11.31
C VAL A 142 8.62 4.12 11.94
N GLU A 143 7.66 3.80 12.81
CA GLU A 143 6.81 4.80 13.48
C GLU A 143 7.63 5.76 14.33
N LYS A 144 8.62 5.25 15.08
CA LYS A 144 9.55 6.05 15.85
C LYS A 144 10.36 6.99 14.97
N ALA A 145 10.94 6.49 13.87
CA ALA A 145 11.71 7.32 12.96
C ALA A 145 10.85 8.39 12.26
N MET A 146 9.57 8.08 11.98
CA MET A 146 8.61 9.07 11.46
C MET A 146 8.31 10.15 12.49
N ALA A 147 7.98 9.78 13.72
CA ALA A 147 7.70 10.73 14.81
C ALA A 147 8.90 11.65 15.11
N ASP A 148 10.12 11.09 15.14
CA ASP A 148 11.35 11.84 15.33
C ASP A 148 11.55 12.87 14.20
N ALA A 149 11.37 12.48 12.94
CA ALA A 149 11.50 13.35 11.80
C ALA A 149 10.47 14.50 11.81
N ASP A 150 9.21 14.19 12.13
CA ASP A 150 8.14 15.18 12.23
C ASP A 150 8.36 16.17 13.40
N SER A 151 8.82 15.68 14.54
CA SER A 151 9.16 16.52 15.71
C SER A 151 10.31 17.48 15.39
N LEU A 152 11.37 17.00 14.73
CA LEU A 152 12.52 17.83 14.34
C LEU A 152 12.13 18.90 13.30
N LYS A 153 11.23 18.56 12.37
CA LYS A 153 10.68 19.52 11.42
C LYS A 153 9.84 20.60 12.12
N GLN A 154 8.97 20.22 13.05
CA GLN A 154 8.13 21.17 13.80
C GLN A 154 8.93 22.08 14.74
N SER A 155 10.02 21.58 15.31
CA SER A 155 10.90 22.35 16.20
C SER A 155 11.84 23.32 15.47
N GLY A 156 11.83 23.34 14.12
CA GLY A 156 12.74 24.19 13.33
C GLY A 156 14.20 23.77 13.41
N ALA A 157 14.47 22.46 13.61
CA ALA A 157 15.84 21.94 13.61
C ALA A 157 16.57 22.28 12.28
N SER A 158 17.90 22.38 12.32
CA SER A 158 18.70 22.69 11.12
C SER A 158 18.51 21.66 10.01
N ASP A 159 18.69 22.09 8.75
CA ASP A 159 18.50 21.23 7.56
C ASP A 159 19.33 19.95 7.62
N SER A 160 20.54 20.00 8.16
CA SER A 160 21.39 18.83 8.34
C SER A 160 20.80 17.81 9.32
N VAL A 161 20.18 18.27 10.41
CA VAL A 161 19.51 17.41 11.39
C VAL A 161 18.24 16.81 10.79
N GLN A 162 17.45 17.58 10.07
CA GLN A 162 16.26 17.08 9.37
C GLN A 162 16.64 16.04 8.29
N LEU A 163 17.73 16.26 7.54
CA LEU A 163 18.23 15.31 6.56
C LEU A 163 18.65 13.98 7.20
N ILE A 164 19.33 14.01 8.34
CA ILE A 164 19.69 12.79 9.09
C ILE A 164 18.43 12.03 9.52
N ALA A 165 17.42 12.73 10.03
CA ALA A 165 16.16 12.12 10.44
C ALA A 165 15.41 11.49 9.25
N ALA A 166 15.35 12.18 8.12
CA ALA A 166 14.76 11.67 6.88
C ALA A 166 15.49 10.41 6.37
N THR A 167 16.82 10.39 6.45
CA THR A 167 17.64 9.22 6.10
C THR A 167 17.34 8.02 7.00
N ARG A 168 17.21 8.24 8.32
CA ARG A 168 16.84 7.17 9.28
C ARG A 168 15.45 6.62 8.98
N LYS A 169 14.47 7.49 8.73
CA LYS A 169 13.11 7.09 8.32
C LYS A 169 13.16 6.21 7.06
N THR A 170 13.87 6.65 6.03
CA THR A 170 14.02 5.88 4.78
C THR A 170 14.65 4.52 5.03
N ALA A 171 15.71 4.45 5.83
CA ALA A 171 16.38 3.19 6.18
C ALA A 171 15.46 2.23 6.94
N ALA A 172 14.67 2.72 7.89
CA ALA A 172 13.72 1.89 8.65
C ALA A 172 12.62 1.31 7.73
N VAL A 173 12.07 2.12 6.81
CA VAL A 173 11.08 1.65 5.82
C VAL A 173 11.70 0.61 4.88
N GLN A 174 12.92 0.84 4.40
CA GLN A 174 13.62 -0.11 3.54
C GLN A 174 13.89 -1.45 4.23
N ASP A 175 14.27 -1.42 5.51
CA ASP A 175 14.48 -2.64 6.31
C ASP A 175 13.19 -3.44 6.49
N LEU A 176 12.09 -2.78 6.81
CA LEU A 176 10.76 -3.42 6.86
C LEU A 176 10.36 -4.01 5.51
N ASN A 177 10.51 -3.26 4.43
CA ASN A 177 10.15 -3.71 3.08
C ASN A 177 11.00 -4.89 2.62
N THR A 178 12.29 -4.88 2.93
CA THR A 178 13.21 -5.99 2.62
C THR A 178 12.77 -7.26 3.33
N TYR A 179 12.43 -7.17 4.62
CA TYR A 179 11.91 -8.29 5.39
C TYR A 179 10.60 -8.85 4.79
N LEU A 180 9.62 -7.97 4.52
CA LEU A 180 8.33 -8.39 3.96
C LEU A 180 8.48 -9.05 2.58
N LYS A 181 9.31 -8.49 1.70
CA LYS A 181 9.61 -9.10 0.39
C LYS A 181 10.24 -10.47 0.53
N GLN A 182 11.25 -10.60 1.37
CA GLN A 182 11.91 -11.88 1.62
C GLN A 182 10.91 -12.90 2.16
N PHE A 183 10.10 -12.52 3.14
CA PHE A 183 9.08 -13.36 3.75
C PHE A 183 8.06 -13.84 2.72
N ILE A 184 7.48 -12.94 1.92
CA ILE A 184 6.50 -13.24 0.88
C ILE A 184 7.07 -14.22 -0.16
N ASN A 185 8.34 -14.04 -0.55
CA ASN A 185 8.98 -14.85 -1.57
C ASN A 185 9.37 -16.26 -1.08
N THR A 186 9.70 -16.40 0.20
CA THR A 186 10.21 -17.66 0.77
C THR A 186 9.15 -18.49 1.48
N ASN A 187 8.08 -17.87 1.98
CA ASN A 187 7.02 -18.60 2.70
C ASN A 187 6.15 -19.40 1.73
N ALA A 188 5.80 -20.62 2.16
CA ALA A 188 4.98 -21.53 1.36
C ALA A 188 3.47 -21.41 1.64
N ASN A 189 3.06 -20.70 2.69
CA ASN A 189 1.67 -20.54 3.06
C ASN A 189 1.05 -19.31 2.41
N PRO A 190 0.09 -19.46 1.45
CA PRO A 190 -0.49 -18.33 0.72
C PRO A 190 -1.30 -17.38 1.60
N THR A 191 -1.91 -17.87 2.68
CA THR A 191 -2.71 -17.05 3.59
C THR A 191 -1.82 -16.09 4.39
N ILE A 192 -0.66 -16.57 4.88
CA ILE A 192 0.31 -15.72 5.59
C ILE A 192 0.98 -14.74 4.61
N CYS A 193 1.30 -15.19 3.39
CA CYS A 193 1.85 -14.30 2.35
C CYS A 193 0.86 -13.17 2.00
N ALA A 194 -0.44 -13.47 1.90
CA ALA A 194 -1.47 -12.47 1.65
C ALA A 194 -1.55 -11.43 2.79
N LEU A 195 -1.44 -11.88 4.04
CA LEU A 195 -1.41 -11.00 5.20
C LEU A 195 -0.17 -10.11 5.20
N ALA A 196 1.02 -10.67 4.98
CA ALA A 196 2.27 -9.91 4.88
C ALA A 196 2.21 -8.88 3.75
N LEU A 197 1.64 -9.24 2.60
CA LEU A 197 1.44 -8.32 1.49
C LEU A 197 0.42 -7.22 1.83
N SER A 198 -0.67 -7.53 2.53
CA SER A 198 -1.63 -6.51 2.97
C SER A 198 -0.99 -5.45 3.88
N TRP A 199 -0.08 -5.87 4.78
CA TRP A 199 0.66 -4.95 5.65
C TRP A 199 1.68 -4.08 4.91
N SER A 200 2.19 -4.56 3.77
CA SER A 200 3.12 -3.79 2.93
C SER A 200 2.45 -2.66 2.13
N SER A 201 1.12 -2.62 2.07
CA SER A 201 0.36 -1.66 1.24
C SER A 201 0.68 -0.18 1.50
N ARG A 202 1.19 0.15 2.69
CA ARG A 202 1.58 1.52 3.08
C ARG A 202 3.05 1.86 2.82
N SER A 203 3.88 0.86 2.52
CA SER A 203 5.32 1.03 2.41
C SER A 203 5.91 0.57 1.08
N PHE A 204 5.28 -0.37 0.39
CA PHE A 204 5.65 -0.74 -0.98
C PHE A 204 5.19 0.32 -1.96
N SER A 205 5.95 0.52 -3.03
CA SER A 205 5.45 1.22 -4.20
C SER A 205 4.30 0.44 -4.85
N LYS A 206 3.45 1.11 -5.62
CA LYS A 206 2.36 0.49 -6.37
C LYS A 206 2.85 -0.70 -7.20
N GLY A 207 3.92 -0.50 -7.97
CA GLY A 207 4.49 -1.54 -8.82
C GLY A 207 5.01 -2.75 -8.04
N GLU A 208 5.65 -2.56 -6.88
CA GLU A 208 6.12 -3.64 -6.02
C GLU A 208 4.97 -4.46 -5.42
N PHE A 209 3.91 -3.78 -5.00
CA PHE A 209 2.71 -4.44 -4.46
C PHE A 209 2.01 -5.27 -5.55
N GLU A 210 1.77 -4.69 -6.71
CA GLU A 210 1.10 -5.35 -7.85
C GLU A 210 1.90 -6.54 -8.39
N ALA A 211 3.22 -6.42 -8.49
CA ALA A 211 4.10 -7.51 -8.88
C ALA A 211 4.00 -8.68 -7.88
N SER A 212 4.13 -8.39 -6.57
CA SER A 212 4.04 -9.40 -5.52
C SER A 212 2.67 -10.09 -5.51
N LEU A 213 1.59 -9.33 -5.66
CA LEU A 213 0.22 -9.86 -5.72
C LEU A 213 0.01 -10.75 -6.94
N THR A 214 0.51 -10.34 -8.11
CA THR A 214 0.44 -11.09 -9.36
C THR A 214 1.17 -12.42 -9.25
N ASP A 215 2.37 -12.42 -8.68
CA ASP A 215 3.19 -13.63 -8.50
C ASP A 215 2.52 -14.61 -7.51
N LEU A 216 1.96 -14.10 -6.41
CA LEU A 216 1.23 -14.94 -5.44
C LEU A 216 -0.04 -15.54 -6.06
N LEU A 217 -0.82 -14.77 -6.83
CA LEU A 217 -2.01 -15.28 -7.52
C LEU A 217 -1.67 -16.32 -8.56
N LYS A 218 -0.57 -16.16 -9.28
CA LYS A 218 -0.06 -17.14 -10.24
C LYS A 218 0.39 -18.43 -9.55
N LYS A 219 1.07 -18.32 -8.40
CA LYS A 219 1.55 -19.46 -7.61
C LYS A 219 0.39 -20.20 -6.92
N TYR A 220 -0.66 -19.49 -6.48
CA TYR A 220 -1.77 -20.01 -5.71
C TYR A 220 -3.15 -19.56 -6.25
N PRO A 221 -3.53 -19.97 -7.47
CA PRO A 221 -4.69 -19.40 -8.19
C PRO A 221 -6.05 -19.67 -7.52
N GLY A 222 -6.13 -20.63 -6.63
CA GLY A 222 -7.38 -21.01 -5.92
C GLY A 222 -7.48 -20.50 -4.48
N ASN A 223 -6.53 -19.69 -4.00
CA ASN A 223 -6.55 -19.23 -2.61
C ASN A 223 -7.56 -18.08 -2.42
N SER A 224 -8.53 -18.27 -1.53
CA SER A 224 -9.62 -17.32 -1.28
C SER A 224 -9.14 -16.00 -0.67
N VAL A 225 -8.12 -16.03 0.19
CA VAL A 225 -7.58 -14.83 0.85
C VAL A 225 -6.86 -13.93 -0.15
N LEU A 226 -6.05 -14.52 -1.05
CA LEU A 226 -5.38 -13.78 -2.13
C LEU A 226 -6.38 -13.19 -3.13
N GLN A 227 -7.45 -13.92 -3.47
CA GLN A 227 -8.51 -13.41 -4.33
C GLN A 227 -9.25 -12.23 -3.66
N GLY A 228 -9.53 -12.36 -2.36
CA GLY A 228 -10.12 -11.28 -1.57
C GLY A 228 -9.22 -10.04 -1.49
N LEU A 229 -7.92 -10.24 -1.28
CA LEU A 229 -6.93 -9.13 -1.29
C LEU A 229 -6.92 -8.40 -2.63
N LYS A 230 -6.91 -9.16 -3.75
CA LYS A 230 -6.99 -8.54 -5.08
C LYS A 230 -8.28 -7.76 -5.28
N GLN A 231 -9.42 -8.33 -4.93
CA GLN A 231 -10.72 -7.66 -5.07
C GLN A 231 -10.77 -6.34 -4.29
N ASN A 232 -10.26 -6.34 -3.04
CA ASN A 232 -10.20 -5.14 -2.22
C ASN A 232 -9.26 -4.09 -2.82
N TYR A 233 -8.10 -4.52 -3.29
CA TYR A 233 -7.15 -3.63 -3.95
C TYR A 233 -7.76 -2.98 -5.20
N ASP A 234 -8.40 -3.76 -6.07
CA ASP A 234 -9.08 -3.26 -7.26
C ASP A 234 -10.21 -2.27 -6.91
N GLN A 235 -10.99 -2.57 -5.85
CA GLN A 235 -12.04 -1.68 -5.35
C GLN A 235 -11.46 -0.36 -4.80
N GLN A 236 -10.36 -0.44 -4.05
CA GLN A 236 -9.68 0.75 -3.53
C GLN A 236 -9.14 1.62 -4.65
N LEU A 237 -8.53 1.03 -5.69
CA LEU A 237 -8.09 1.77 -6.88
C LEU A 237 -9.26 2.42 -7.61
N ALA A 238 -10.39 1.71 -7.77
CA ALA A 238 -11.60 2.26 -8.39
C ALA A 238 -12.21 3.41 -7.56
N GLN A 239 -12.21 3.30 -6.23
CA GLN A 239 -12.66 4.37 -5.33
C GLN A 239 -11.73 5.59 -5.37
N MET A 240 -10.41 5.39 -5.38
CA MET A 240 -9.43 6.47 -5.54
C MET A 240 -9.66 7.20 -6.88
N ALA A 241 -9.82 6.46 -7.98
CA ALA A 241 -10.11 7.04 -9.28
C ALA A 241 -11.46 7.80 -9.32
N GLN A 242 -12.48 7.30 -8.59
CA GLN A 242 -13.76 8.01 -8.45
C GLN A 242 -13.64 9.24 -7.54
N GLN A 243 -12.85 9.20 -6.47
CA GLN A 243 -12.60 10.34 -5.59
C GLN A 243 -11.75 11.41 -6.27
N GLU A 244 -10.73 11.02 -7.01
CA GLU A 244 -9.99 11.91 -7.90
C GLU A 244 -10.91 12.56 -8.94
N GLY A 245 -11.88 11.80 -9.47
CA GLY A 245 -12.95 12.31 -10.35
C GLY A 245 -13.97 13.22 -9.64
N GLN A 246 -14.21 13.05 -8.34
CA GLN A 246 -15.18 13.86 -7.56
C GLN A 246 -14.56 15.05 -6.82
N GLN A 247 -13.29 14.94 -6.36
CA GLN A 247 -12.52 16.08 -5.84
C GLN A 247 -12.07 17.02 -6.95
N SER A 248 -11.87 16.51 -8.17
CA SER A 248 -11.84 17.35 -9.35
C SER A 248 -13.27 17.71 -9.78
N GLY A 249 -13.95 18.56 -9.04
CA GLY A 249 -15.07 19.33 -9.55
C GLY A 249 -14.70 20.11 -10.83
N ASN A 250 -13.51 19.87 -11.35
CA ASN A 250 -12.93 20.23 -12.63
C ASN A 250 -11.98 19.11 -13.10
N SER A 251 -12.52 17.95 -13.50
CA SER A 251 -11.70 17.03 -14.31
C SER A 251 -11.31 17.76 -15.59
N TRP A 252 -10.04 18.11 -15.70
CA TRP A 252 -9.50 18.75 -16.90
C TRP A 252 -9.54 17.83 -18.11
N VAL A 253 -9.56 16.52 -17.91
CA VAL A 253 -9.57 15.54 -18.99
C VAL A 253 -10.81 15.75 -19.87
N GLY A 254 -10.55 15.94 -21.15
CA GLY A 254 -11.57 16.24 -22.15
C GLY A 254 -11.84 17.73 -22.36
N GLN A 255 -11.33 18.63 -21.52
CA GLN A 255 -11.49 20.08 -21.64
C GLN A 255 -10.33 20.74 -22.41
N GLN A 256 -10.57 21.91 -22.98
CA GLN A 256 -9.52 22.75 -23.51
C GLN A 256 -8.71 23.36 -22.36
N ALA A 257 -7.38 23.23 -22.42
CA ALA A 257 -6.53 23.92 -21.45
C ALA A 257 -6.68 25.44 -21.60
N PRO A 258 -6.91 26.17 -20.50
CA PRO A 258 -7.04 27.63 -20.53
C PRO A 258 -5.74 28.24 -21.05
N ASP A 259 -5.86 29.43 -21.67
CA ASP A 259 -4.66 30.18 -22.01
C ASP A 259 -3.99 30.69 -20.73
N PHE A 260 -2.74 30.33 -20.57
CA PHE A 260 -1.97 30.55 -19.36
C PHE A 260 -0.53 30.94 -19.71
N ALA A 261 -0.01 31.97 -19.10
CA ALA A 261 1.35 32.43 -19.34
C ALA A 261 1.99 33.00 -18.08
N LEU A 262 3.25 32.67 -17.88
CA LEU A 262 4.12 33.19 -16.80
C LEU A 262 5.54 33.49 -17.36
N PRO A 263 6.34 34.26 -16.65
CA PRO A 263 7.73 34.48 -17.01
C PRO A 263 8.60 33.24 -16.84
N ASP A 264 9.54 33.02 -17.75
CA ASP A 264 10.61 32.05 -17.62
C ASP A 264 11.71 32.51 -16.65
N VAL A 265 12.76 31.72 -16.50
CA VAL A 265 13.92 32.03 -15.64
C VAL A 265 14.66 33.35 -16.06
N ASN A 266 14.49 33.77 -17.30
CA ASN A 266 15.08 34.99 -17.86
C ASN A 266 14.10 36.17 -17.86
N GLY A 267 12.85 35.95 -17.45
CA GLY A 267 11.80 36.99 -17.44
C GLY A 267 10.98 37.10 -18.73
N HIS A 268 11.21 36.23 -19.72
CA HIS A 268 10.41 36.22 -20.94
C HIS A 268 9.08 35.49 -20.68
N THR A 269 7.97 36.09 -21.12
CA THR A 269 6.67 35.49 -20.99
C THR A 269 6.53 34.26 -21.90
N VAL A 270 6.21 33.08 -21.34
CA VAL A 270 5.93 31.85 -22.07
C VAL A 270 4.48 31.45 -21.82
N SER A 271 3.75 31.14 -22.89
CA SER A 271 2.34 30.74 -22.83
C SER A 271 2.13 29.28 -23.26
N LEU A 272 1.06 28.66 -22.79
CA LEU A 272 0.65 27.33 -23.26
C LEU A 272 0.33 27.35 -24.77
N ALA A 273 -0.17 28.46 -25.30
CA ALA A 273 -0.47 28.61 -26.70
C ALA A 273 0.76 28.44 -27.61
N SER A 274 1.96 28.75 -27.11
CA SER A 274 3.23 28.55 -27.86
C SER A 274 3.58 27.08 -28.15
N TYR A 275 2.92 26.15 -27.47
CA TYR A 275 3.11 24.70 -27.64
C TYR A 275 2.03 24.03 -28.52
N ARG A 276 1.10 24.80 -29.10
CA ARG A 276 0.10 24.22 -30.02
C ARG A 276 0.75 23.43 -31.14
N GLY A 277 0.15 22.31 -31.52
CA GLY A 277 0.71 21.39 -32.49
C GLY A 277 1.60 20.31 -31.89
N LYS A 278 1.89 20.35 -30.59
CA LYS A 278 2.66 19.33 -29.88
C LYS A 278 1.85 18.73 -28.73
N TYR A 279 2.17 17.49 -28.35
CA TYR A 279 1.79 16.98 -27.04
C TYR A 279 2.62 17.73 -26.00
N LEU A 280 1.96 18.24 -24.95
CA LEU A 280 2.61 19.04 -23.92
C LEU A 280 2.33 18.45 -22.53
N LEU A 281 3.36 18.07 -21.80
CA LEU A 281 3.28 17.81 -20.37
C LEU A 281 3.46 19.14 -19.63
N VAL A 282 2.43 19.62 -18.94
CA VAL A 282 2.53 20.74 -18.00
C VAL A 282 2.72 20.16 -16.62
N ASP A 283 3.91 20.36 -16.05
CA ASP A 283 4.31 19.79 -14.76
C ASP A 283 4.39 20.88 -13.68
N PHE A 284 3.50 20.79 -12.68
CA PHE A 284 3.45 21.73 -11.54
C PHE A 284 4.27 21.16 -10.38
N TRP A 285 5.31 21.88 -10.01
CA TRP A 285 6.30 21.42 -9.05
C TRP A 285 6.89 22.56 -8.20
N ALA A 286 7.85 22.27 -7.32
CA ALA A 286 8.66 23.29 -6.65
C ALA A 286 9.98 22.70 -6.13
N SER A 287 10.97 23.54 -5.89
CA SER A 287 12.27 23.15 -5.32
C SER A 287 12.15 22.52 -3.92
N TRP A 288 11.21 23.00 -3.13
CA TRP A 288 10.89 22.52 -1.77
C TRP A 288 9.98 21.29 -1.73
N CYS A 289 9.42 20.87 -2.87
CA CYS A 289 8.51 19.72 -2.94
C CYS A 289 9.30 18.40 -3.02
N GLY A 290 9.47 17.73 -1.90
CA GLY A 290 10.18 16.45 -1.83
C GLY A 290 9.65 15.37 -2.80
N PRO A 291 8.33 15.10 -2.84
CA PRO A 291 7.76 14.16 -3.81
C PRO A 291 7.98 14.56 -5.28
N CYS A 292 7.95 15.86 -5.62
CA CYS A 292 8.24 16.33 -6.97
C CYS A 292 9.69 16.03 -7.34
N ARG A 293 10.64 16.33 -6.43
CA ARG A 293 12.06 16.07 -6.62
C ARG A 293 12.36 14.57 -6.78
N ALA A 294 11.60 13.71 -6.10
CA ALA A 294 11.69 12.26 -6.24
C ALA A 294 11.17 11.75 -7.60
N GLU A 295 10.19 12.43 -8.20
CA GLU A 295 9.64 12.11 -9.53
C GLU A 295 10.49 12.66 -10.68
N ASN A 296 11.23 13.76 -10.48
CA ASN A 296 12.02 14.42 -11.52
C ASN A 296 12.94 13.48 -12.32
N PRO A 297 13.66 12.49 -11.74
CA PRO A 297 14.45 11.55 -12.51
C PRO A 297 13.63 10.76 -13.56
N ASN A 298 12.38 10.44 -13.25
CA ASN A 298 11.48 9.78 -14.16
C ASN A 298 11.01 10.71 -15.29
N VAL A 299 10.69 11.96 -14.97
CA VAL A 299 10.36 13.00 -15.97
C VAL A 299 11.55 13.25 -16.92
N VAL A 300 12.80 13.29 -16.38
CA VAL A 300 14.03 13.40 -17.19
C VAL A 300 14.21 12.21 -18.11
N LYS A 301 13.98 10.98 -17.62
CA LYS A 301 14.02 9.76 -18.44
C LYS A 301 13.05 9.88 -19.62
N VAL A 302 11.80 10.21 -19.35
CA VAL A 302 10.74 10.39 -20.34
C VAL A 302 11.07 11.52 -21.33
N HIS A 303 11.54 12.67 -20.86
CA HIS A 303 11.99 13.75 -21.71
C HIS A 303 13.05 13.29 -22.72
N ASN A 304 14.07 12.55 -22.24
CA ASN A 304 15.15 12.06 -23.10
C ASN A 304 14.68 10.99 -24.10
N GLU A 305 13.75 10.12 -23.71
CA GLU A 305 13.19 9.06 -24.57
C GLU A 305 12.36 9.64 -25.73
N PHE A 306 11.58 10.69 -25.44
CA PHE A 306 10.66 11.31 -26.41
C PHE A 306 11.20 12.62 -27.02
N LYS A 307 12.42 13.02 -26.67
CA LYS A 307 13.10 14.17 -27.28
C LYS A 307 13.22 13.99 -28.80
N GLY A 308 12.75 14.99 -29.56
CA GLY A 308 12.73 14.94 -31.02
C GLY A 308 11.46 14.34 -31.63
N LYS A 309 10.57 13.76 -30.82
CA LYS A 309 9.20 13.45 -31.21
C LYS A 309 8.31 14.69 -31.03
N ASN A 310 7.05 14.62 -31.43
CA ASN A 310 6.11 15.73 -31.29
C ASN A 310 5.66 15.96 -29.84
N PHE A 311 6.61 16.10 -28.91
CA PHE A 311 6.43 16.21 -27.47
C PHE A 311 7.26 17.35 -26.86
N ALA A 312 6.71 17.99 -25.85
CA ALA A 312 7.39 19.03 -25.05
C ALA A 312 6.98 18.93 -23.58
N ILE A 313 7.81 19.48 -22.69
CA ILE A 313 7.50 19.66 -21.28
C ILE A 313 7.56 21.15 -20.94
N LEU A 314 6.64 21.62 -20.11
CA LEU A 314 6.65 22.94 -19.48
C LEU A 314 6.56 22.76 -17.96
N GLY A 315 7.63 23.10 -17.26
CA GLY A 315 7.65 23.11 -15.81
C GLY A 315 7.01 24.39 -15.27
N VAL A 316 6.04 24.30 -14.38
CA VAL A 316 5.40 25.43 -13.72
C VAL A 316 5.75 25.38 -12.25
N SER A 317 6.60 26.31 -11.78
CA SER A 317 7.09 26.29 -10.41
C SER A 317 6.22 27.12 -9.47
N LEU A 318 5.98 26.58 -8.26
CA LEU A 318 5.37 27.27 -7.13
C LEU A 318 6.42 27.81 -6.13
N ASP A 319 7.64 28.03 -6.55
CA ASP A 319 8.67 28.61 -5.69
C ASP A 319 8.36 30.07 -5.32
N LYS A 320 8.93 30.54 -4.22
CA LYS A 320 8.99 31.95 -3.84
C LYS A 320 10.33 32.56 -4.19
N GLU A 321 11.39 31.76 -4.04
CA GLU A 321 12.77 32.19 -4.18
C GLU A 321 13.32 31.74 -5.53
N LYS A 322 13.70 32.72 -6.37
CA LYS A 322 14.21 32.48 -7.73
C LYS A 322 15.48 31.61 -7.71
N ASP A 323 16.38 31.89 -6.78
CA ASP A 323 17.68 31.21 -6.70
C ASP A 323 17.49 29.71 -6.34
N ALA A 324 16.60 29.39 -5.38
CA ALA A 324 16.27 28.04 -5.01
C ALA A 324 15.63 27.26 -6.17
N TRP A 325 14.71 27.91 -6.91
CA TRP A 325 14.11 27.35 -8.11
C TRP A 325 15.13 27.02 -9.19
N GLN A 326 16.01 27.98 -9.52
CA GLN A 326 17.07 27.79 -10.52
C GLN A 326 18.09 26.73 -10.11
N GLU A 327 18.44 26.66 -8.81
CA GLU A 327 19.35 25.64 -8.29
C GLU A 327 18.70 24.24 -8.42
N ALA A 328 17.42 24.10 -8.11
CA ALA A 328 16.70 22.84 -8.26
C ALA A 328 16.61 22.37 -9.72
N ILE A 329 16.37 23.28 -10.67
CA ILE A 329 16.41 22.99 -12.12
C ILE A 329 17.76 22.39 -12.51
N ARG A 330 18.86 23.02 -12.06
CA ARG A 330 20.23 22.55 -12.35
C ARG A 330 20.53 21.21 -11.69
N ALA A 331 20.22 21.10 -10.41
CA ALA A 331 20.50 19.90 -9.62
C ALA A 331 19.79 18.66 -10.17
N ASP A 332 18.54 18.79 -10.58
CA ASP A 332 17.73 17.70 -11.12
C ASP A 332 17.86 17.52 -12.65
N LYS A 333 18.66 18.39 -13.31
CA LYS A 333 18.90 18.34 -14.77
C LYS A 333 17.63 18.47 -15.60
N LEU A 334 16.76 19.39 -15.23
CA LEU A 334 15.48 19.63 -15.90
C LEU A 334 15.68 20.49 -17.15
N ASP A 335 16.06 19.86 -18.26
CA ASP A 335 16.51 20.49 -19.53
C ASP A 335 15.32 20.86 -20.44
N TRP A 336 14.34 21.58 -19.90
CA TRP A 336 13.19 22.13 -20.62
C TRP A 336 12.80 23.51 -20.07
N THR A 337 11.80 24.13 -20.67
CA THR A 337 11.36 25.47 -20.25
C THR A 337 10.64 25.42 -18.90
N HIS A 338 11.00 26.31 -18.01
CA HIS A 338 10.37 26.49 -16.71
C HIS A 338 9.85 27.90 -16.56
N ILE A 339 8.64 28.04 -15.98
CA ILE A 339 7.97 29.33 -15.73
C ILE A 339 7.50 29.41 -14.28
N SER A 340 7.48 30.65 -13.73
CA SER A 340 7.00 30.91 -12.38
C SER A 340 6.66 32.39 -12.20
N ASP A 341 5.66 32.69 -11.36
CA ASP A 341 5.38 34.04 -10.86
C ASP A 341 5.93 34.26 -9.44
N LEU A 342 6.61 33.26 -8.87
CA LEU A 342 7.21 33.26 -7.54
C LEU A 342 6.22 33.58 -6.41
N LYS A 343 4.95 33.19 -6.56
CA LYS A 343 3.87 33.50 -5.62
C LYS A 343 3.42 32.32 -4.77
N PHE A 344 4.14 31.21 -4.78
CA PHE A 344 3.79 30.02 -3.99
C PHE A 344 2.36 29.57 -4.29
N TRP A 345 1.54 29.23 -3.28
CA TRP A 345 0.13 28.85 -3.44
C TRP A 345 -0.79 29.98 -3.91
N SER A 346 -0.31 31.24 -3.92
CA SER A 346 -1.04 32.38 -4.52
C SER A 346 -0.69 32.57 -6.00
N SER A 347 -0.01 31.59 -6.62
CA SER A 347 0.34 31.63 -8.04
C SER A 347 -0.91 31.65 -8.91
N LYS A 348 -0.84 32.39 -10.03
CA LYS A 348 -1.84 32.33 -11.09
C LYS A 348 -2.07 30.91 -11.62
N ALA A 349 -1.06 30.04 -11.52
CA ALA A 349 -1.18 28.63 -11.86
C ALA A 349 -2.23 27.92 -11.00
N VAL A 350 -2.18 28.11 -9.68
CA VAL A 350 -3.13 27.54 -8.73
C VAL A 350 -4.54 28.07 -8.97
N GLU A 351 -4.66 29.38 -9.18
CA GLU A 351 -5.95 30.04 -9.47
C GLU A 351 -6.58 29.49 -10.77
N THR A 352 -5.75 29.32 -11.82
CA THR A 352 -6.21 28.91 -13.16
C THR A 352 -6.57 27.44 -13.19
N PHE A 353 -5.70 26.56 -12.68
CA PHE A 353 -5.86 25.10 -12.80
C PHE A 353 -6.52 24.47 -11.57
N LYS A 354 -6.72 25.22 -10.49
CA LYS A 354 -7.49 24.83 -9.28
C LYS A 354 -7.05 23.52 -8.66
N PHE A 355 -5.74 23.26 -8.61
CA PHE A 355 -5.17 22.14 -7.88
C PHE A 355 -4.80 22.58 -6.46
N ASP A 356 -4.83 21.64 -5.53
CA ASP A 356 -4.60 21.84 -4.08
C ASP A 356 -3.31 21.15 -3.57
N GLY A 357 -2.59 20.46 -4.45
CA GLY A 357 -1.35 19.75 -4.13
C GLY A 357 -0.39 19.62 -5.32
N ILE A 358 0.90 19.51 -5.01
CA ILE A 358 1.96 19.15 -5.96
C ILE A 358 2.72 17.91 -5.42
N PRO A 359 3.25 17.08 -6.33
CA PRO A 359 3.30 17.23 -7.78
C PRO A 359 1.91 17.07 -8.43
N PHE A 360 1.60 17.85 -9.45
CA PHE A 360 0.43 17.74 -10.30
C PHE A 360 0.84 17.91 -11.76
N ASN A 361 0.19 17.29 -12.73
CA ASN A 361 0.48 17.54 -14.13
C ASN A 361 -0.75 17.35 -15.04
N LEU A 362 -0.66 17.92 -16.23
CA LEU A 362 -1.63 17.79 -17.31
C LEU A 362 -0.87 17.36 -18.57
N LEU A 363 -1.36 16.33 -19.25
CA LEU A 363 -0.94 16.01 -20.60
C LEU A 363 -1.96 16.57 -21.60
N ILE A 364 -1.49 17.44 -22.48
CA ILE A 364 -2.30 18.21 -23.43
C ILE A 364 -1.97 17.72 -24.84
N ASP A 365 -2.98 17.50 -25.69
CA ASP A 365 -2.81 17.11 -27.09
C ASP A 365 -2.43 18.31 -28.00
N PRO A 366 -2.05 18.07 -29.27
CA PRO A 366 -1.71 19.13 -30.21
C PRO A 366 -2.81 20.16 -30.46
N GLN A 367 -4.07 19.83 -30.22
CA GLN A 367 -5.22 20.71 -30.33
C GLN A 367 -5.46 21.53 -29.06
N GLY A 368 -4.73 21.24 -27.97
CA GLY A 368 -4.82 21.90 -26.70
C GLY A 368 -5.83 21.33 -25.73
N LYS A 369 -6.34 20.13 -26.01
CA LYS A 369 -7.26 19.43 -25.13
C LYS A 369 -6.46 18.60 -24.12
N VAL A 370 -6.84 18.63 -22.86
CA VAL A 370 -6.24 17.78 -21.82
C VAL A 370 -6.68 16.34 -22.01
N ILE A 371 -5.74 15.43 -22.14
CA ILE A 371 -6.00 13.99 -22.40
C ILE A 371 -5.66 13.10 -21.19
N ALA A 372 -4.89 13.61 -20.23
CA ALA A 372 -4.62 12.92 -18.96
C ALA A 372 -4.16 13.93 -17.90
N THR A 373 -4.28 13.53 -16.62
CA THR A 373 -3.81 14.31 -15.45
C THR A 373 -3.15 13.38 -14.44
N GLY A 374 -2.25 13.90 -13.61
CA GLY A 374 -1.67 13.18 -12.48
C GLY A 374 -0.77 12.00 -12.86
N LEU A 375 -0.23 11.97 -14.09
CA LEU A 375 0.63 10.91 -14.59
C LEU A 375 1.96 10.84 -13.84
N ARG A 376 2.40 9.62 -13.46
CA ARG A 376 3.65 9.38 -12.73
C ARG A 376 4.28 8.06 -13.11
N GLY A 377 5.60 7.95 -12.90
CA GLY A 377 6.31 6.70 -13.09
C GLY A 377 6.04 6.08 -14.45
N ASP A 378 5.75 4.79 -14.44
CA ASP A 378 5.45 4.02 -15.65
C ASP A 378 4.15 4.47 -16.36
N ASP A 379 3.17 5.04 -15.63
CA ASP A 379 1.92 5.54 -16.23
C ASP A 379 2.18 6.71 -17.18
N LEU A 380 3.14 7.60 -16.85
CA LEU A 380 3.56 8.69 -17.73
C LEU A 380 4.22 8.15 -19.01
N GLU A 381 5.14 7.22 -18.87
CA GLU A 381 5.84 6.59 -19.99
C GLU A 381 4.86 5.84 -20.90
N ASN A 382 3.97 5.03 -20.31
CA ASN A 382 2.98 4.26 -21.05
C ASN A 382 2.00 5.15 -21.81
N LYS A 383 1.52 6.23 -21.19
CA LYS A 383 0.61 7.18 -21.84
C LYS A 383 1.28 7.90 -23.01
N LEU A 384 2.55 8.26 -22.88
CA LEU A 384 3.29 8.88 -23.98
C LEU A 384 3.58 7.89 -25.11
N LYS A 385 3.86 6.62 -24.81
CA LYS A 385 3.96 5.56 -25.84
C LYS A 385 2.65 5.38 -26.60
N GLU A 386 1.51 5.44 -25.91
CA GLU A 386 0.19 5.34 -26.53
C GLU A 386 -0.08 6.46 -27.55
N VAL A 387 0.32 7.70 -27.22
CA VAL A 387 -0.07 8.88 -28.04
C VAL A 387 1.00 9.34 -29.04
N LEU A 388 2.25 8.89 -28.90
CA LEU A 388 3.39 9.32 -29.74
C LEU A 388 3.92 8.22 -30.66
N ASN A 389 3.35 7.03 -30.64
CA ASN A 389 3.69 5.92 -31.55
C ASN A 389 2.85 5.95 -32.81
#